data_67ac3fbff025fb80c7e2061871503c57
#
_entry.id   67ac3fbff025fb80c7e2061871503c57
#
_cell.length_a   1.000
_cell.length_b   1.000
_cell.length_c   1.000
_cell.angle_alpha   90.00
_cell.angle_beta   90.00
_cell.angle_gamma   90.00
#
_symmetry.space_group_name_H-M   'P 1'
#
loop_
_entity.id
_entity.type
_entity.pdbx_description
1 polymer ?
#
loop_
_entity_poly.entity_id
_entity_poly.type
_entity_poly.pdbx_seq_one_letter_code
_entity_poly.pdbx_strand_id
1 'polypeptide(L)'
;DQDYVFMPTRSAGPSPEGAGYTGSNGFLVTEPLLVTFSALTANPYRIHWDRDFCRRAGHDGLVIHGPLQALLMAQAFADTGADFTGKQFSYRFRAAVTAPTRLTVGIEEDEAKVRRPDGTVTATATLG
;
A
#
# COMPACT_ATOMS: atom_id res chain seq x y z
N ASP A 1 6.41 4.64 -14.72
CA ASP A 1 6.54 3.40 -13.97
C ASP A 1 7.82 3.39 -13.16
N GLN A 2 7.69 3.18 -11.89
CA GLN A 2 8.83 3.08 -10.99
C GLN A 2 8.83 1.71 -10.34
N ASP A 3 9.94 1.02 -10.46
CA ASP A 3 10.13 -0.26 -9.81
C ASP A 3 10.98 -0.05 -8.55
N TYR A 4 10.50 -0.57 -7.43
CA TYR A 4 11.21 -0.49 -6.18
C TYR A 4 11.51 -1.90 -5.68
N VAL A 5 12.68 -2.04 -5.07
CA VAL A 5 13.09 -3.28 -4.42
C VAL A 5 13.15 -3.01 -2.92
N PHE A 6 12.47 -3.84 -2.17
CA PHE A 6 12.38 -3.70 -0.72
C PHE A 6 12.74 -5.03 -0.07
N MET A 7 13.69 -5.01 0.87
CA MET A 7 14.12 -6.18 1.61
C MET A 7 13.61 -6.02 3.05
N PRO A 8 12.39 -6.50 3.33
CA PRO A 8 11.82 -6.29 4.67
C PRO A 8 12.63 -7.04 5.72
N THR A 9 12.93 -6.34 6.80
CA THR A 9 13.44 -7.00 7.99
C THR A 9 12.31 -7.79 8.61
N ARG A 10 12.69 -8.87 9.29
CA ARG A 10 11.69 -9.71 9.94
C ARG A 10 10.89 -8.88 10.94
N SER A 11 9.61 -8.75 10.66
CA SER A 11 8.70 -8.11 11.61
C SER A 11 8.33 -9.13 12.68
N ALA A 12 8.51 -8.77 13.92
CA ALA A 12 8.20 -9.64 15.06
C ALA A 12 6.82 -9.38 15.63
N GLY A 13 6.09 -8.38 15.13
CA GLY A 13 4.80 -8.01 15.70
C GLY A 13 3.63 -8.75 15.07
N PRO A 14 2.59 -9.07 15.83
CA PRO A 14 1.34 -9.53 15.23
C PRO A 14 0.71 -8.38 14.45
N SER A 15 -0.01 -8.72 13.38
CA SER A 15 -0.79 -7.71 12.66
C SER A 15 -1.79 -7.09 13.62
N PRO A 16 -2.02 -5.76 13.51
CA PRO A 16 -3.05 -5.12 14.31
C PRO A 16 -4.39 -5.80 14.08
N GLU A 17 -5.09 -6.05 15.16
CA GLU A 17 -6.42 -6.63 15.08
C GLU A 17 -7.31 -5.70 14.26
N GLY A 18 -8.07 -6.24 13.32
CA GLY A 18 -8.94 -5.46 12.46
C GLY A 18 -8.27 -4.80 11.28
N ALA A 19 -7.03 -5.14 10.96
CA ALA A 19 -6.34 -4.59 9.79
C ALA A 19 -7.05 -4.90 8.47
N GLY A 20 -7.73 -6.01 8.34
CA GLY A 20 -8.72 -6.31 7.30
C GLY A 20 -8.31 -6.14 5.84
N TYR A 21 -7.05 -5.92 5.55
CA TYR A 21 -6.58 -5.59 4.21
C TYR A 21 -6.59 -6.77 3.25
N THR A 22 -6.60 -7.99 3.76
CA THR A 22 -6.71 -9.20 2.93
C THR A 22 -8.12 -9.73 2.90
N GLY A 23 -9.04 -9.15 3.65
CA GLY A 23 -10.41 -9.58 3.71
C GLY A 23 -11.25 -9.01 2.56
N SER A 24 -12.47 -9.53 2.41
CA SER A 24 -13.40 -9.07 1.38
C SER A 24 -13.77 -7.59 1.54
N ASN A 25 -13.67 -7.04 2.77
CA ASN A 25 -13.99 -5.65 3.05
C ASN A 25 -12.85 -4.69 2.74
N GLY A 26 -11.65 -5.21 2.51
CA GLY A 26 -10.49 -4.39 2.22
C GLY A 26 -9.97 -3.61 3.42
N PHE A 27 -9.02 -2.74 3.15
CA PHE A 27 -8.37 -1.88 4.14
C PHE A 27 -8.81 -0.44 3.91
N LEU A 28 -9.42 0.18 4.93
CA LEU A 28 -9.85 1.57 4.84
C LEU A 28 -8.66 2.51 5.02
N VAL A 29 -8.38 3.30 3.99
CA VAL A 29 -7.34 4.32 4.04
C VAL A 29 -8.01 5.67 4.22
N THR A 30 -7.68 6.36 5.31
CA THR A 30 -8.22 7.68 5.63
C THR A 30 -7.16 8.75 5.47
N GLU A 31 -7.60 10.01 5.35
CA GLU A 31 -6.65 11.12 5.28
C GLU A 31 -5.78 11.23 6.54
N PRO A 32 -6.32 11.11 7.77
CA PRO A 32 -5.45 11.11 8.96
C PRO A 32 -4.39 10.02 8.94
N LEU A 33 -4.71 8.85 8.40
CA LEU A 33 -3.72 7.78 8.26
C LEU A 33 -2.56 8.22 7.37
N LEU A 34 -2.85 8.90 6.27
CA LEU A 34 -1.79 9.37 5.35
C LEU A 34 -0.89 10.40 6.03
N VAL A 35 -1.48 11.33 6.77
CA VAL A 35 -0.69 12.33 7.51
C VAL A 35 0.22 11.65 8.53
N THR A 36 -0.32 10.68 9.27
CA THR A 36 0.44 9.91 10.25
C THR A 36 1.56 9.11 9.57
N PHE A 37 1.26 8.46 8.47
CA PHE A 37 2.25 7.67 7.73
C PHE A 37 3.38 8.54 7.22
N SER A 38 3.06 9.74 6.70
CA SER A 38 4.07 10.71 6.27
C SER A 38 4.99 11.10 7.42
N ALA A 39 4.43 11.35 8.60
CA ALA A 39 5.22 11.71 9.78
C ALA A 39 6.11 10.55 10.23
N LEU A 40 5.57 9.34 10.29
CA LEU A 40 6.33 8.17 10.75
C LEU A 40 7.45 7.78 9.78
N THR A 41 7.27 8.01 8.49
CA THR A 41 8.27 7.66 7.47
C THR A 41 9.15 8.83 7.09
N ALA A 42 8.96 9.99 7.74
CA ALA A 42 9.67 11.23 7.43
C ALA A 42 9.56 11.60 5.93
N ASN A 43 8.37 11.39 5.36
CA ASN A 43 8.08 11.70 3.97
C ASN A 43 7.27 13.00 3.89
N PRO A 44 7.89 14.15 3.57
CA PRO A 44 7.20 15.43 3.59
C PRO A 44 6.48 15.77 2.28
N TYR A 45 6.40 14.87 1.33
CA TYR A 45 5.82 15.15 0.03
C TYR A 45 4.36 15.56 0.17
N ARG A 46 4.02 16.74 -0.34
CA ARG A 46 2.73 17.40 -0.10
C ARG A 46 1.52 16.64 -0.64
N ILE A 47 1.68 15.79 -1.64
CA ILE A 47 0.55 15.03 -2.19
C ILE A 47 -0.07 14.08 -1.16
N HIS A 48 0.64 13.78 -0.08
CA HIS A 48 0.15 12.86 0.95
C HIS A 48 -0.51 13.57 2.14
N TRP A 49 -0.45 14.90 2.22
CA TRP A 49 -1.01 15.61 3.38
C TRP A 49 -1.61 16.97 3.06
N ASP A 50 -1.35 17.55 1.89
CA ASP A 50 -1.82 18.88 1.54
C ASP A 50 -2.91 18.79 0.47
N ARG A 51 -4.16 18.92 0.92
CA ARG A 51 -5.33 18.75 0.07
C ARG A 51 -5.40 19.79 -1.05
N ASP A 52 -5.04 21.04 -0.72
CA ASP A 52 -5.06 22.10 -1.73
C ASP A 52 -3.99 21.90 -2.79
N PHE A 53 -2.81 21.46 -2.38
CA PHE A 53 -1.75 21.11 -3.33
C PHE A 53 -2.20 19.99 -4.28
N CYS A 54 -2.84 18.96 -3.74
CA CYS A 54 -3.36 17.84 -4.55
C CYS A 54 -4.38 18.33 -5.57
N ARG A 55 -5.29 19.19 -5.14
CA ARG A 55 -6.31 19.73 -6.04
C ARG A 55 -5.68 20.52 -7.19
N ARG A 56 -4.68 21.36 -6.90
CA ARG A 56 -3.97 22.13 -7.91
C ARG A 56 -3.19 21.23 -8.87
N ALA A 57 -2.73 20.07 -8.37
CA ALA A 57 -2.01 19.08 -9.18
C ALA A 57 -2.94 18.14 -9.97
N GLY A 58 -4.25 18.32 -9.86
CA GLY A 58 -5.23 17.53 -10.61
C GLY A 58 -5.70 16.25 -9.92
N HIS A 59 -5.44 16.12 -8.62
CA HIS A 59 -5.92 14.96 -7.84
C HIS A 59 -7.20 15.30 -7.10
N ASP A 60 -8.07 14.31 -6.93
CA ASP A 60 -9.35 14.48 -6.22
C ASP A 60 -9.18 14.58 -4.70
N GLY A 61 -8.07 14.14 -4.17
CA GLY A 61 -7.79 14.16 -2.73
C GLY A 61 -6.33 13.83 -2.46
N LEU A 62 -6.02 13.52 -1.21
CA LEU A 62 -4.66 13.13 -0.84
C LEU A 62 -4.28 11.82 -1.51
N VAL A 63 -3.11 11.79 -2.13
CA VAL A 63 -2.62 10.60 -2.82
C VAL A 63 -2.06 9.62 -1.80
N ILE A 64 -2.47 8.36 -1.92
CA ILE A 64 -2.01 7.30 -1.03
C ILE A 64 -0.55 6.97 -1.35
N HIS A 65 0.26 6.85 -0.31
CA HIS A 65 1.68 6.54 -0.44
C HIS A 65 1.90 5.20 -1.13
N GLY A 66 2.84 5.16 -2.06
CA GLY A 66 3.28 3.91 -2.64
C GLY A 66 3.81 2.93 -1.60
N PRO A 67 4.72 3.35 -0.70
CA PRO A 67 5.20 2.47 0.38
C PRO A 67 4.09 1.92 1.27
N LEU A 68 3.00 2.65 1.49
CA LEU A 68 1.87 2.12 2.24
C LEU A 68 1.24 0.93 1.51
N GLN A 69 1.05 1.05 0.20
CA GLN A 69 0.54 -0.06 -0.60
C GLN A 69 1.52 -1.23 -0.62
N ALA A 70 2.82 -0.96 -0.65
CA ALA A 70 3.84 -2.00 -0.58
C ALA A 70 3.75 -2.77 0.73
N LEU A 71 3.53 -2.08 1.85
CA LEU A 71 3.35 -2.74 3.16
C LEU A 71 2.11 -3.63 3.17
N LEU A 72 1.01 -3.18 2.57
CA LEU A 72 -0.20 -4.00 2.48
C LEU A 72 0.05 -5.28 1.69
N MET A 73 0.80 -5.19 0.59
CA MET A 73 1.15 -6.35 -0.22
C MET A 73 2.11 -7.28 0.50
N ALA A 74 3.10 -6.74 1.20
CA ALA A 74 4.02 -7.56 1.99
C ALA A 74 3.25 -8.31 3.08
N GLN A 75 2.30 -7.66 3.73
CA GLN A 75 1.47 -8.30 4.74
C GLN A 75 0.61 -9.41 4.13
N ALA A 76 0.09 -9.20 2.92
CA ALA A 76 -0.69 -10.24 2.23
C ALA A 76 0.15 -11.50 2.01
N PHE A 77 1.42 -11.35 1.60
CA PHE A 77 2.33 -12.48 1.49
C PHE A 77 2.60 -13.14 2.84
N ALA A 78 2.83 -12.34 3.89
CA ALA A 78 3.04 -12.86 5.23
C ALA A 78 1.85 -13.68 5.72
N ASP A 79 0.64 -13.23 5.41
CA ASP A 79 -0.59 -13.91 5.80
C ASP A 79 -0.75 -15.27 5.12
N THR A 80 -0.12 -15.49 3.98
CA THR A 80 -0.09 -16.81 3.34
C THR A 80 0.92 -17.76 3.98
N GLY A 81 1.69 -17.30 4.94
CA GLY A 81 2.77 -18.08 5.55
C GLY A 81 4.08 -18.02 4.79
N ALA A 82 4.21 -17.09 3.83
CA ALA A 82 5.43 -16.98 3.04
C ALA A 82 6.63 -16.63 3.92
N ASP A 83 7.76 -17.24 3.62
CA ASP A 83 9.04 -16.95 4.26
C ASP A 83 9.78 -15.93 3.39
N PHE A 84 10.12 -14.78 3.97
CA PHE A 84 10.82 -13.71 3.27
C PHE A 84 12.33 -13.90 3.27
N THR A 85 12.85 -14.85 4.06
CA THR A 85 14.28 -15.04 4.20
C THR A 85 14.94 -15.39 2.88
N GLY A 86 15.93 -14.59 2.49
CA GLY A 86 16.68 -14.80 1.25
C GLY A 86 15.91 -14.46 -0.02
N LYS A 87 14.71 -13.88 0.12
CA LYS A 87 13.89 -13.50 -1.02
C LYS A 87 13.87 -11.99 -1.19
N GLN A 88 13.61 -11.56 -2.41
CA GLN A 88 13.49 -10.16 -2.77
C GLN A 88 12.02 -9.81 -2.98
N PHE A 89 11.58 -8.74 -2.31
CA PHE A 89 10.24 -8.19 -2.49
C PHE A 89 10.33 -7.04 -3.48
N SER A 90 9.69 -7.20 -4.63
CA SER A 90 9.71 -6.21 -5.71
C SER A 90 8.29 -5.71 -5.94
N TYR A 91 8.12 -4.39 -6.06
CA TYR A 91 6.78 -3.84 -6.26
C TYR A 91 6.79 -2.70 -7.28
N ARG A 92 5.63 -2.48 -7.88
CA ARG A 92 5.46 -1.48 -8.92
C ARG A 92 4.12 -0.78 -8.75
N PHE A 93 4.12 0.54 -8.91
CA PHE A 93 2.89 1.32 -8.91
C PHE A 93 2.32 1.40 -10.31
N ARG A 94 0.99 1.29 -10.42
CA ARG A 94 0.29 1.23 -11.70
C ARG A 94 -0.61 2.44 -11.91
N ALA A 95 -1.30 2.88 -10.87
CA ALA A 95 -2.26 3.96 -10.96
C ALA A 95 -2.33 4.71 -9.63
N ALA A 96 -2.63 6.01 -9.71
CA ALA A 96 -2.83 6.80 -8.50
C ALA A 96 -4.15 6.42 -7.84
N VAL A 97 -4.17 6.54 -6.53
CA VAL A 97 -5.38 6.34 -5.75
C VAL A 97 -5.39 7.36 -4.61
N THR A 98 -6.56 7.91 -4.32
CA THR A 98 -6.71 8.97 -3.33
C THR A 98 -7.55 8.53 -2.14
N ALA A 99 -7.25 9.08 -0.96
CA ALA A 99 -8.01 8.85 0.25
C ALA A 99 -9.18 9.85 0.35
N PRO A 100 -10.29 9.50 1.02
CA PRO A 100 -10.52 8.22 1.66
C PRO A 100 -10.98 7.16 0.66
N THR A 101 -10.58 5.93 0.88
CA THR A 101 -11.02 4.81 0.04
C THR A 101 -10.72 3.48 0.73
N ARG A 102 -11.30 2.42 0.22
CA ARG A 102 -10.94 1.06 0.64
C ARG A 102 -10.08 0.43 -0.43
N LEU A 103 -8.96 -0.15 0.00
CA LEU A 103 -8.10 -0.92 -0.89
C LEU A 103 -8.26 -2.40 -0.58
N THR A 104 -8.37 -3.21 -1.62
CA THR A 104 -8.33 -4.67 -1.46
C THR A 104 -7.00 -5.18 -1.95
N VAL A 105 -6.48 -6.19 -1.26
CA VAL A 105 -5.22 -6.83 -1.64
C VAL A 105 -5.47 -8.31 -1.80
N GLY A 106 -5.06 -8.87 -2.91
CA GLY A 106 -5.16 -10.29 -3.17
C GLY A 106 -3.91 -10.81 -3.84
N ILE A 107 -3.66 -12.11 -3.69
CA ILE A 107 -2.56 -12.77 -4.37
C ILE A 107 -3.14 -13.63 -5.47
N GLU A 108 -2.72 -13.36 -6.70
CA GLU A 108 -3.16 -14.05 -7.90
C GLU A 108 -1.92 -14.50 -8.66
N GLU A 109 -1.78 -15.80 -8.88
CA GLU A 109 -0.64 -16.37 -9.61
C GLU A 109 0.72 -15.89 -9.05
N ASP A 110 0.85 -15.95 -7.73
CA ASP A 110 2.05 -15.54 -6.98
C ASP A 110 2.38 -14.03 -7.05
N GLU A 111 1.46 -13.22 -7.57
CA GLU A 111 1.59 -11.77 -7.59
C GLU A 111 0.54 -11.15 -6.68
N ALA A 112 0.98 -10.25 -5.79
CA ALA A 112 0.06 -9.46 -4.99
C ALA A 112 -0.44 -8.27 -5.82
N LYS A 113 -1.73 -7.96 -5.70
CA LYS A 113 -2.35 -6.83 -6.39
C LYS A 113 -3.18 -6.02 -5.41
N VAL A 114 -2.99 -4.71 -5.45
CA VAL A 114 -3.83 -3.77 -4.73
C VAL A 114 -4.84 -3.21 -5.71
N ARG A 115 -6.11 -3.22 -5.32
CA ARG A 115 -7.18 -2.67 -6.16
C ARG A 115 -7.95 -1.61 -5.40
N ARG A 116 -8.33 -0.56 -6.10
CA ARG A 116 -9.28 0.43 -5.59
C ARG A 116 -10.72 -0.04 -5.86
N PRO A 117 -11.76 0.64 -5.31
CA PRO A 117 -13.13 0.12 -5.40
C PRO A 117 -13.67 -0.13 -6.80
N ASP A 118 -13.18 0.59 -7.82
CA ASP A 118 -13.61 0.37 -9.21
C ASP A 118 -12.94 -0.83 -9.87
N GLY A 119 -12.10 -1.56 -9.15
CA GLY A 119 -11.39 -2.73 -9.65
C GLY A 119 -10.05 -2.44 -10.29
N THR A 120 -9.68 -1.17 -10.45
CA THR A 120 -8.38 -0.81 -11.05
C THR A 120 -7.24 -1.25 -10.15
N VAL A 121 -6.25 -1.90 -10.74
CA VAL A 121 -5.02 -2.28 -10.03
C VAL A 121 -4.15 -1.05 -9.85
N THR A 122 -3.84 -0.72 -8.60
CA THR A 122 -3.04 0.46 -8.27
C THR A 122 -1.58 0.13 -7.99
N ALA A 123 -1.30 -1.11 -7.59
CA ALA A 123 0.05 -1.58 -7.32
C ALA A 123 0.12 -3.09 -7.43
N THR A 124 1.30 -3.60 -7.76
CA THR A 124 1.58 -5.03 -7.83
C THR A 124 2.90 -5.33 -7.15
N ALA A 125 3.05 -6.56 -6.65
CA ALA A 125 4.30 -7.00 -6.03
C ALA A 125 4.52 -8.49 -6.22
N THR A 126 5.79 -8.86 -6.23
CA THR A 126 6.21 -10.26 -6.26
C THR A 126 7.23 -10.51 -5.16
N LEU A 127 7.28 -11.76 -4.71
CA LEU A 127 8.24 -12.21 -3.71
C LEU A 127 8.99 -13.41 -4.29
N GLY A 128 10.28 -13.25 -4.49
CA GLY A 128 11.07 -14.32 -5.12
C GLY A 128 12.56 -14.29 -4.89
#